data_86696246f0d2f59153f178ff643c6d4e
#
_entry.id   86696246f0d2f59153f178ff643c6d4e
#
_cell.length_a   1.000
_cell.length_b   1.000
_cell.length_c   1.000
_cell.angle_alpha   90.00
_cell.angle_beta   90.00
_cell.angle_gamma   90.00
#
_symmetry.space_group_name_H-M   'P 1'
#
loop_
_entity.id
_entity.type
_entity.pdbx_description
1 polymer ?
#
loop_
_entity_poly.entity_id
_entity_poly.type
_entity_poly.pdbx_seq_one_letter_code
_entity_poly.pdbx_strand_id
1 'polypeptide(L)'
;VAPLIPGSWVTMTENLSDTTPGSEVRALLRTLDGQRRHVLDILDGLDPKDLRRPLLPSGWHCLGLVQHLALDVERFWFRAVVAGDEEVIRSLTSGDDAWQVAPDVPAVDVLDRYRREAELADAVVTATPADAALAWWPHDLFGEPHLHTLRDVLLHVITETACHAGHLDAVRELIDGRRWLVLT
;
A
#
# COMPACT_ATOMS: atom_id res chain seq x y z
N VAL A 1 -13.69 -38.24 -12.36
CA VAL A 1 -14.33 -36.98 -12.72
C VAL A 1 -15.14 -36.55 -11.52
N ALA A 2 -14.63 -35.63 -10.71
CA ALA A 2 -15.34 -35.03 -9.57
C ALA A 2 -16.27 -33.91 -10.09
N PRO A 3 -17.47 -33.73 -9.54
CA PRO A 3 -18.37 -32.69 -9.97
C PRO A 3 -17.83 -31.32 -9.50
N LEU A 4 -17.82 -30.37 -10.45
CA LEU A 4 -17.59 -28.95 -10.20
C LEU A 4 -18.68 -28.44 -9.24
N ILE A 5 -18.27 -27.98 -8.07
CA ILE A 5 -19.12 -27.19 -7.19
C ILE A 5 -19.30 -25.83 -7.87
N PRO A 6 -20.50 -25.37 -8.19
CA PRO A 6 -20.69 -24.03 -8.69
C PRO A 6 -20.34 -23.05 -7.55
N GLY A 7 -19.19 -22.42 -7.68
CA GLY A 7 -18.84 -21.28 -6.84
C GLY A 7 -19.93 -20.23 -7.01
N SER A 8 -20.56 -19.83 -5.92
CA SER A 8 -21.47 -18.70 -5.91
C SER A 8 -20.62 -17.46 -6.23
N TRP A 9 -20.62 -17.08 -7.49
CA TRP A 9 -20.30 -15.71 -7.85
C TRP A 9 -21.37 -14.87 -7.16
N VAL A 10 -21.02 -14.28 -6.03
CA VAL A 10 -21.82 -13.21 -5.46
C VAL A 10 -21.92 -12.20 -6.59
N THR A 11 -23.07 -12.14 -7.22
CA THR A 11 -23.43 -11.09 -8.14
C THR A 11 -23.44 -9.80 -7.34
N MET A 12 -22.28 -9.14 -7.32
CA MET A 12 -22.19 -7.73 -6.93
C MET A 12 -22.85 -6.92 -8.06
N THR A 13 -24.18 -7.04 -8.16
CA THR A 13 -25.01 -6.02 -8.78
C THR A 13 -25.21 -4.89 -7.77
N GLU A 14 -24.10 -4.35 -7.22
CA GLU A 14 -24.14 -3.00 -6.70
C GLU A 14 -24.30 -2.08 -7.91
N ASN A 15 -25.36 -1.32 -7.86
CA ASN A 15 -25.78 -0.34 -8.85
C ASN A 15 -24.57 0.51 -9.29
N LEU A 16 -24.08 0.31 -10.52
CA LEU A 16 -23.00 1.07 -11.16
C LEU A 16 -23.35 2.56 -11.34
N SER A 17 -24.47 3.01 -10.79
CA SER A 17 -24.99 4.38 -10.85
C SER A 17 -25.03 5.08 -9.50
N ASP A 18 -24.18 4.71 -8.51
CA ASP A 18 -24.03 5.53 -7.31
C ASP A 18 -23.29 6.83 -7.66
N THR A 19 -24.05 7.85 -8.04
CA THR A 19 -23.58 9.22 -8.31
C THR A 19 -23.50 10.06 -7.04
N THR A 20 -23.57 9.43 -5.86
CA THR A 20 -23.45 10.13 -4.57
C THR A 20 -22.08 10.80 -4.48
N PRO A 21 -21.98 12.08 -4.08
CA PRO A 21 -20.68 12.70 -3.85
C PRO A 21 -19.78 11.83 -2.98
N GLY A 22 -18.54 11.61 -3.42
CA GLY A 22 -17.59 10.73 -2.73
C GLY A 22 -17.71 9.22 -3.01
N SER A 23 -18.65 8.76 -3.86
CA SER A 23 -18.77 7.33 -4.23
C SER A 23 -17.51 6.82 -4.93
N GLU A 24 -16.91 7.63 -5.79
CA GLU A 24 -15.64 7.33 -6.46
C GLU A 24 -14.49 7.14 -5.47
N VAL A 25 -14.31 8.10 -4.54
CA VAL A 25 -13.28 8.01 -3.50
C VAL A 25 -13.45 6.75 -2.67
N ARG A 26 -14.69 6.43 -2.27
CA ARG A 26 -14.99 5.20 -1.53
C ARG A 26 -14.66 3.94 -2.33
N ALA A 27 -14.91 3.93 -3.64
CA ALA A 27 -14.59 2.79 -4.50
C ALA A 27 -13.08 2.58 -4.63
N LEU A 28 -12.32 3.67 -4.86
CA LEU A 28 -10.86 3.62 -4.94
C LEU A 28 -10.25 3.22 -3.60
N LEU A 29 -10.75 3.76 -2.48
CA LEU A 29 -10.27 3.41 -1.14
C LEU A 29 -10.51 1.93 -0.82
N ARG A 30 -11.69 1.37 -1.14
CA ARG A 30 -11.93 -0.08 -0.99
C ARG A 30 -10.95 -0.93 -1.79
N THR A 31 -10.57 -0.48 -2.99
CA THR A 31 -9.58 -1.18 -3.82
C THR A 31 -8.21 -1.14 -3.15
N LEU A 32 -7.79 0.03 -2.66
CA LEU A 32 -6.54 0.19 -1.92
C LEU A 32 -6.51 -0.69 -0.65
N ASP A 33 -7.60 -0.71 0.12
CA ASP A 33 -7.73 -1.55 1.31
C ASP A 33 -7.62 -3.04 1.01
N GLY A 34 -8.10 -3.46 -0.17
CA GLY A 34 -7.88 -4.81 -0.67
C GLY A 34 -6.41 -5.14 -0.84
N GLN A 35 -5.63 -4.21 -1.41
CA GLN A 35 -4.18 -4.40 -1.59
C GLN A 35 -3.41 -4.34 -0.26
N ARG A 36 -3.77 -3.44 0.64
CA ARG A 36 -3.18 -3.35 1.99
C ARG A 36 -3.37 -4.63 2.80
N ARG A 37 -4.58 -5.21 2.75
CA ARG A 37 -4.84 -6.52 3.37
C ARG A 37 -3.98 -7.61 2.73
N HIS A 38 -3.90 -7.65 1.41
CA HIS A 38 -3.05 -8.61 0.71
C HIS A 38 -1.60 -8.54 1.20
N VAL A 39 -1.00 -7.35 1.28
CA VAL A 39 0.35 -7.13 1.81
C VAL A 39 0.52 -7.72 3.21
N LEU A 40 -0.43 -7.49 4.12
CA LEU A 40 -0.35 -7.99 5.49
C LEU A 40 -0.61 -9.49 5.58
N ASP A 41 -1.63 -9.99 4.89
CA ASP A 41 -2.09 -11.37 5.00
C ASP A 41 -1.09 -12.36 4.36
N ILE A 42 -0.39 -11.97 3.29
CA ILE A 42 0.65 -12.84 2.70
C ILE A 42 1.85 -13.01 3.62
N LEU A 43 2.10 -12.08 4.52
CA LEU A 43 3.18 -12.14 5.51
C LEU A 43 2.78 -12.84 6.81
N ASP A 44 1.48 -13.07 7.01
CA ASP A 44 0.99 -13.70 8.23
C ASP A 44 1.60 -15.08 8.46
N GLY A 45 2.03 -15.35 9.71
CA GLY A 45 2.65 -16.60 10.12
C GLY A 45 4.12 -16.80 9.68
N LEU A 46 4.76 -15.79 9.03
CA LEU A 46 6.21 -15.85 8.81
C LEU A 46 7.00 -15.63 10.11
N ASP A 47 8.05 -16.43 10.27
CA ASP A 47 9.01 -16.23 11.35
C ASP A 47 9.73 -14.87 11.18
N PRO A 48 10.00 -14.13 12.26
CA PRO A 48 10.71 -12.86 12.20
C PRO A 48 12.04 -12.88 11.45
N LYS A 49 12.75 -14.00 11.46
CA LYS A 49 13.99 -14.19 10.69
C LYS A 49 13.72 -14.24 9.18
N ASP A 50 12.61 -14.87 8.75
CA ASP A 50 12.25 -15.00 7.35
C ASP A 50 11.72 -13.66 6.79
N LEU A 51 11.04 -12.86 7.62
CA LEU A 51 10.64 -11.49 7.26
C LEU A 51 11.84 -10.58 6.95
N ARG A 52 13.04 -10.89 7.48
CA ARG A 52 14.28 -10.14 7.29
C ARG A 52 15.24 -10.77 6.29
N ARG A 53 14.89 -11.92 5.72
CA ARG A 53 15.77 -12.65 4.81
C ARG A 53 15.66 -12.07 3.39
N PRO A 54 16.75 -11.52 2.82
CA PRO A 54 16.78 -11.13 1.42
C PRO A 54 16.87 -12.40 0.55
N LEU A 55 15.96 -12.56 -0.40
CA LEU A 55 15.91 -13.73 -1.29
C LEU A 55 16.26 -13.39 -2.73
N LEU A 56 16.12 -12.12 -3.10
CA LEU A 56 16.38 -11.65 -4.46
C LEU A 56 17.73 -10.92 -4.54
N PRO A 57 18.38 -10.91 -5.71
CA PRO A 57 19.67 -10.23 -5.90
C PRO A 57 19.65 -8.74 -5.57
N SER A 58 18.49 -8.09 -5.62
CA SER A 58 18.29 -6.69 -5.22
C SER A 58 18.45 -6.44 -3.72
N GLY A 59 18.44 -7.51 -2.89
CA GLY A 59 18.82 -7.44 -1.48
C GLY A 59 17.74 -6.94 -0.51
N TRP A 60 16.55 -6.52 -0.98
CA TRP A 60 15.47 -6.15 -0.08
C TRP A 60 14.84 -7.37 0.62
N HIS A 61 14.17 -7.13 1.72
CA HIS A 61 13.45 -8.14 2.48
C HIS A 61 12.02 -7.67 2.83
N CYS A 62 11.15 -8.58 3.26
CA CYS A 62 9.72 -8.28 3.47
C CYS A 62 9.48 -7.07 4.37
N LEU A 63 10.19 -6.96 5.52
CA LEU A 63 10.01 -5.80 6.41
C LEU A 63 10.47 -4.49 5.78
N GLY A 64 11.54 -4.49 4.99
CA GLY A 64 11.98 -3.30 4.26
C GLY A 64 10.92 -2.84 3.26
N LEU A 65 10.31 -3.78 2.53
CA LEU A 65 9.23 -3.46 1.60
C LEU A 65 7.99 -2.90 2.33
N VAL A 66 7.58 -3.49 3.45
CA VAL A 66 6.45 -2.97 4.24
C VAL A 66 6.76 -1.58 4.82
N GLN A 67 7.99 -1.34 5.27
CA GLN A 67 8.40 -0.02 5.76
C GLN A 67 8.40 1.01 4.63
N HIS A 68 8.86 0.64 3.43
CA HIS A 68 8.76 1.46 2.23
C HIS A 68 7.30 1.82 1.92
N LEU A 69 6.40 0.84 1.92
CA LEU A 69 4.96 1.10 1.73
C LEU A 69 4.39 2.05 2.80
N ALA A 70 4.82 1.92 4.06
CA ALA A 70 4.37 2.80 5.13
C ALA A 70 4.85 4.25 4.95
N LEU A 71 6.14 4.43 4.66
CA LEU A 71 6.79 5.73 4.70
C LEU A 71 6.78 6.46 3.35
N ASP A 72 7.16 5.75 2.28
CA ASP A 72 7.33 6.35 0.95
C ASP A 72 6.05 6.27 0.10
N VAL A 73 5.08 5.44 0.50
CA VAL A 73 3.81 5.32 -0.24
C VAL A 73 2.67 5.94 0.56
N GLU A 74 2.25 5.36 1.71
CA GLU A 74 1.10 5.85 2.46
C GLU A 74 1.34 7.24 3.05
N ARG A 75 2.39 7.39 3.86
CA ARG A 75 2.70 8.64 4.54
C ARG A 75 3.07 9.75 3.57
N PHE A 76 3.93 9.44 2.60
CA PHE A 76 4.41 10.43 1.63
C PHE A 76 3.28 10.94 0.74
N TRP A 77 2.55 10.04 0.05
CA TRP A 77 1.57 10.48 -0.93
C TRP A 77 0.35 11.13 -0.30
N PHE A 78 -0.20 10.56 0.78
CA PHE A 78 -1.42 11.12 1.35
C PHE A 78 -1.14 12.27 2.31
N ARG A 79 -0.18 12.13 3.22
CA ARG A 79 0.04 13.16 4.22
C ARG A 79 0.89 14.31 3.69
N ALA A 80 2.02 14.06 3.02
CA ALA A 80 2.83 15.15 2.48
C ALA A 80 2.20 15.74 1.20
N VAL A 81 1.95 14.92 0.16
CA VAL A 81 1.55 15.42 -1.15
C VAL A 81 0.11 15.90 -1.17
N VAL A 82 -0.85 15.08 -0.71
CA VAL A 82 -2.28 15.46 -0.73
C VAL A 82 -2.60 16.48 0.34
N ALA A 83 -2.22 16.23 1.61
CA ALA A 83 -2.61 17.08 2.73
C ALA A 83 -1.67 18.25 3.01
N GLY A 84 -0.41 18.22 2.52
CA GLY A 84 0.58 19.26 2.81
C GLY A 84 1.04 19.28 4.26
N ASP A 85 1.08 18.11 4.94
CA ASP A 85 1.51 17.97 6.34
C ASP A 85 2.98 18.42 6.47
N GLU A 86 3.17 19.62 7.04
CA GLU A 86 4.48 20.25 7.16
C GLU A 86 5.47 19.45 8.02
N GLU A 87 4.97 18.70 9.01
CA GLU A 87 5.82 17.85 9.85
C GLU A 87 6.36 16.67 9.04
N VAL A 88 5.50 16.04 8.25
CA VAL A 88 5.90 14.97 7.33
C VAL A 88 6.87 15.51 6.29
N ILE A 89 6.56 16.63 5.63
CA ILE A 89 7.42 17.26 4.61
C ILE A 89 8.82 17.54 5.18
N ARG A 90 8.89 18.14 6.37
CA ARG A 90 10.18 18.41 7.03
C ARG A 90 10.96 17.11 7.34
N SER A 91 10.27 16.03 7.66
CA SER A 91 10.93 14.76 7.96
C SER A 91 11.51 14.05 6.74
N LEU A 92 11.07 14.38 5.52
CA LEU A 92 11.60 13.78 4.28
C LEU A 92 13.05 14.16 4.00
N THR A 93 13.55 15.21 4.63
CA THR A 93 14.94 15.68 4.47
C THR A 93 15.96 14.89 5.30
N SER A 94 15.53 13.97 6.15
CA SER A 94 16.43 13.20 7.04
C SER A 94 17.26 12.14 6.32
N GLY A 95 16.95 11.81 5.06
CA GLY A 95 17.75 10.90 4.24
C GLY A 95 17.70 9.43 4.69
N ASP A 96 16.74 9.07 5.53
CA ASP A 96 16.57 7.69 6.00
C ASP A 96 16.12 6.80 4.82
N ASP A 97 16.80 5.67 4.62
CA ASP A 97 16.42 4.68 3.63
C ASP A 97 15.27 3.82 4.18
N ALA A 98 14.06 4.04 3.67
CA ALA A 98 12.89 3.29 4.10
C ALA A 98 12.99 1.76 3.86
N TRP A 99 13.86 1.32 2.95
CA TRP A 99 14.10 -0.10 2.69
C TRP A 99 14.96 -0.78 3.77
N GLN A 100 15.62 0.00 4.62
CA GLN A 100 16.48 -0.50 5.68
C GLN A 100 15.76 -0.49 7.03
N VAL A 101 15.53 -1.67 7.60
CA VAL A 101 14.97 -1.83 8.95
C VAL A 101 16.09 -2.23 9.90
N ALA A 102 16.36 -1.40 10.89
CA ALA A 102 17.40 -1.67 11.87
C ALA A 102 17.17 -3.03 12.57
N PRO A 103 18.24 -3.79 12.88
CA PRO A 103 18.11 -5.15 13.42
C PRO A 103 17.35 -5.25 14.75
N ASP A 104 17.40 -4.19 15.54
CA ASP A 104 16.76 -4.06 16.86
C ASP A 104 15.28 -3.64 16.81
N VAL A 105 14.78 -3.19 15.65
CA VAL A 105 13.35 -2.84 15.50
C VAL A 105 12.52 -4.11 15.39
N PRO A 106 11.56 -4.38 16.29
CA PRO A 106 10.70 -5.56 16.19
C PRO A 106 9.87 -5.58 14.90
N ALA A 107 9.66 -6.76 14.33
CA ALA A 107 8.85 -6.91 13.11
C ALA A 107 7.43 -6.36 13.28
N VAL A 108 6.82 -6.56 14.46
CA VAL A 108 5.50 -6.05 14.79
C VAL A 108 5.42 -4.53 14.70
N ASP A 109 6.46 -3.81 15.10
CA ASP A 109 6.47 -2.35 15.06
C ASP A 109 6.45 -1.81 13.62
N VAL A 110 7.08 -2.52 12.69
CA VAL A 110 7.04 -2.17 11.26
C VAL A 110 5.65 -2.42 10.67
N LEU A 111 5.04 -3.56 10.98
CA LEU A 111 3.69 -3.91 10.53
C LEU A 111 2.64 -2.94 11.13
N ASP A 112 2.78 -2.58 12.41
CA ASP A 112 1.87 -1.65 13.08
C ASP A 112 2.05 -0.21 12.57
N ARG A 113 3.27 0.17 12.19
CA ARG A 113 3.52 1.45 11.50
C ARG A 113 2.76 1.50 10.17
N TYR A 114 2.83 0.45 9.37
CA TYR A 114 2.10 0.39 8.10
C TYR A 114 0.59 0.54 8.31
N ARG A 115 0.01 -0.20 9.27
CA ARG A 115 -1.41 -0.06 9.62
C ARG A 115 -1.77 1.36 10.03
N ARG A 116 -0.95 1.98 10.88
CA ARG A 116 -1.17 3.36 11.35
C ARG A 116 -1.09 4.38 10.23
N GLU A 117 -0.10 4.28 9.35
CA GLU A 117 0.01 5.23 8.21
C GLU A 117 -1.16 5.04 7.24
N ALA A 118 -1.64 3.81 7.02
CA ALA A 118 -2.85 3.56 6.25
C ALA A 118 -4.10 4.21 6.90
N GLU A 119 -4.28 4.11 8.21
CA GLU A 119 -5.38 4.78 8.94
C GLU A 119 -5.31 6.30 8.82
N LEU A 120 -4.11 6.88 8.93
CA LEU A 120 -3.89 8.32 8.75
C LEU A 120 -4.16 8.76 7.30
N ALA A 121 -3.76 7.94 6.32
CA ALA A 121 -4.05 8.15 4.91
C ALA A 121 -5.57 8.13 4.64
N ASP A 122 -6.32 7.19 5.24
CA ASP A 122 -7.77 7.10 5.12
C ASP A 122 -8.48 8.36 5.63
N ALA A 123 -7.98 8.94 6.72
CA ALA A 123 -8.52 10.19 7.24
C ALA A 123 -8.34 11.35 6.23
N VAL A 124 -7.19 11.43 5.57
CA VAL A 124 -6.93 12.41 4.50
C VAL A 124 -7.83 12.15 3.29
N VAL A 125 -7.89 10.91 2.82
CA VAL A 125 -8.66 10.51 1.63
C VAL A 125 -10.15 10.78 1.81
N THR A 126 -10.71 10.43 2.96
CA THR A 126 -12.15 10.61 3.23
C THR A 126 -12.56 12.08 3.40
N ALA A 127 -11.62 12.94 3.80
CA ALA A 127 -11.86 14.39 3.95
C ALA A 127 -11.64 15.18 2.64
N THR A 128 -11.10 14.55 1.58
CA THR A 128 -10.64 15.25 0.38
C THR A 128 -11.48 14.83 -0.85
N PRO A 129 -12.03 15.78 -1.64
CA PRO A 129 -12.69 15.47 -2.91
C PRO A 129 -11.72 14.83 -3.92
N ALA A 130 -12.23 13.94 -4.78
CA ALA A 130 -11.42 13.22 -5.76
C ALA A 130 -10.65 14.14 -6.72
N ASP A 131 -11.22 15.26 -7.06
CA ASP A 131 -10.68 16.28 -7.99
C ASP A 131 -9.94 17.43 -7.27
N ALA A 132 -9.78 17.33 -5.94
CA ALA A 132 -9.00 18.32 -5.20
C ALA A 132 -7.54 18.32 -5.65
N ALA A 133 -7.00 19.53 -5.83
CA ALA A 133 -5.60 19.73 -6.14
C ALA A 133 -4.70 19.29 -4.97
N LEU A 134 -3.47 18.86 -5.30
CA LEU A 134 -2.46 18.49 -4.31
C LEU A 134 -1.99 19.74 -3.54
N ALA A 135 -1.82 19.60 -2.23
CA ALA A 135 -1.38 20.70 -1.38
C ALA A 135 0.13 20.98 -1.50
N TRP A 136 0.91 19.98 -1.84
CA TRP A 136 2.37 20.09 -2.00
C TRP A 136 2.86 19.14 -3.09
N TRP A 137 3.99 19.50 -3.75
CA TRP A 137 4.67 18.65 -4.72
C TRP A 137 6.19 18.71 -4.52
N PRO A 138 6.88 17.56 -4.50
CA PRO A 138 8.33 17.49 -4.27
C PRO A 138 9.12 17.70 -5.57
N HIS A 139 9.20 18.94 -6.05
CA HIS A 139 9.89 19.30 -7.30
C HIS A 139 11.33 18.79 -7.37
N ASP A 140 12.04 18.78 -6.23
CA ASP A 140 13.44 18.33 -6.18
C ASP A 140 13.58 16.82 -6.45
N LEU A 141 12.52 16.03 -6.21
CA LEU A 141 12.54 14.58 -6.42
C LEU A 141 11.98 14.19 -7.80
N PHE A 142 10.87 14.82 -8.23
CA PHE A 142 10.12 14.38 -9.41
C PHE A 142 10.01 15.45 -10.52
N GLY A 143 10.62 16.62 -10.34
CA GLY A 143 10.49 17.72 -11.30
C GLY A 143 9.06 18.27 -11.36
N GLU A 144 8.55 18.53 -12.57
CA GLU A 144 7.20 19.05 -12.75
C GLU A 144 6.11 18.04 -12.36
N PRO A 145 4.99 18.49 -11.78
CA PRO A 145 3.91 17.63 -11.37
C PRO A 145 3.34 16.81 -12.55
N HIS A 146 3.21 15.51 -12.35
CA HIS A 146 2.54 14.58 -13.27
C HIS A 146 1.29 13.92 -12.65
N LEU A 147 1.09 14.13 -11.35
CA LEU A 147 -0.15 13.86 -10.62
C LEU A 147 -0.71 15.22 -10.17
N HIS A 148 -2.00 15.44 -10.31
CA HIS A 148 -2.61 16.76 -10.08
C HIS A 148 -3.74 16.74 -9.06
N THR A 149 -4.33 15.57 -8.81
CA THR A 149 -5.52 15.43 -7.98
C THR A 149 -5.39 14.26 -7.00
N LEU A 150 -6.25 14.22 -5.97
CA LEU A 150 -6.37 13.04 -5.10
C LEU A 150 -6.64 11.77 -5.90
N ARG A 151 -7.46 11.84 -6.95
CA ARG A 151 -7.74 10.70 -7.85
C ARG A 151 -6.47 10.13 -8.44
N ASP A 152 -5.59 10.98 -8.96
CA ASP A 152 -4.33 10.55 -9.56
C ASP A 152 -3.43 9.87 -8.54
N VAL A 153 -3.36 10.43 -7.33
CA VAL A 153 -2.59 9.84 -6.21
C VAL A 153 -3.17 8.49 -5.79
N LEU A 154 -4.49 8.36 -5.66
CA LEU A 154 -5.12 7.07 -5.32
C LEU A 154 -4.82 6.00 -6.37
N LEU A 155 -4.94 6.31 -7.65
CA LEU A 155 -4.62 5.37 -8.73
C LEU A 155 -3.13 4.97 -8.72
N HIS A 156 -2.24 5.93 -8.46
CA HIS A 156 -0.82 5.68 -8.31
C HIS A 156 -0.53 4.76 -7.13
N VAL A 157 -1.03 5.06 -5.94
CA VAL A 157 -0.80 4.28 -4.72
C VAL A 157 -1.42 2.88 -4.81
N ILE A 158 -2.61 2.72 -5.41
CA ILE A 158 -3.20 1.41 -5.68
C ILE A 158 -2.26 0.57 -6.56
N THR A 159 -1.73 1.16 -7.63
CA THR A 159 -0.83 0.46 -8.56
C THR A 159 0.47 0.06 -7.88
N GLU A 160 1.05 0.97 -7.11
CA GLU A 160 2.29 0.76 -6.36
C GLU A 160 2.12 -0.35 -5.32
N THR A 161 1.06 -0.27 -4.51
CA THR A 161 0.78 -1.28 -3.49
C THR A 161 0.50 -2.65 -4.10
N ALA A 162 -0.24 -2.72 -5.22
CA ALA A 162 -0.53 -3.97 -5.91
C ALA A 162 0.74 -4.61 -6.50
N CYS A 163 1.64 -3.79 -7.08
CA CYS A 163 2.93 -4.26 -7.56
C CYS A 163 3.76 -4.89 -6.44
N HIS A 164 3.82 -4.22 -5.30
CA HIS A 164 4.56 -4.69 -4.14
C HIS A 164 3.90 -5.89 -3.44
N ALA A 165 2.58 -6.00 -3.43
CA ALA A 165 1.88 -7.20 -2.98
C ALA A 165 2.29 -8.41 -3.83
N GLY A 166 2.35 -8.28 -5.16
CA GLY A 166 2.84 -9.34 -6.06
C GLY A 166 4.31 -9.70 -5.83
N HIS A 167 5.18 -8.74 -5.48
CA HIS A 167 6.56 -9.03 -5.07
C HIS A 167 6.60 -9.88 -3.78
N LEU A 168 5.75 -9.57 -2.79
CA LEU A 168 5.65 -10.34 -1.56
C LEU A 168 5.09 -11.74 -1.81
N ASP A 169 4.15 -11.92 -2.73
CA ASP A 169 3.66 -13.25 -3.13
C ASP A 169 4.80 -14.12 -3.64
N ALA A 170 5.60 -13.60 -4.58
CA ALA A 170 6.72 -14.34 -5.14
C ALA A 170 7.77 -14.69 -4.06
N VAL A 171 8.09 -13.76 -3.18
CA VAL A 171 9.03 -13.99 -2.07
C VAL A 171 8.45 -14.99 -1.07
N ARG A 172 7.16 -14.92 -0.74
CA ARG A 172 6.49 -15.86 0.14
C ARG A 172 6.55 -17.29 -0.41
N GLU A 173 6.29 -17.47 -1.69
CA GLU A 173 6.37 -18.78 -2.35
C GLU A 173 7.79 -19.35 -2.26
N LEU A 174 8.83 -18.50 -2.39
CA LEU A 174 10.23 -18.92 -2.23
C LEU A 174 10.60 -19.27 -0.79
N ILE A 175 9.94 -18.68 0.22
CA ILE A 175 10.21 -18.95 1.64
C ILE A 175 9.64 -20.31 2.07
N ASP A 176 8.34 -20.52 1.86
CA ASP A 176 7.61 -21.66 2.41
C ASP A 176 6.58 -22.30 1.47
N GLY A 177 6.50 -21.84 0.21
CA GLY A 177 5.58 -22.37 -0.79
C GLY A 177 4.15 -21.84 -0.67
N ARG A 178 3.84 -20.95 0.29
CA ARG A 178 2.50 -20.36 0.42
C ARG A 178 2.24 -19.41 -0.74
N ARG A 179 1.01 -19.48 -1.27
CA ARG A 179 0.52 -18.66 -2.37
C ARG A 179 -0.72 -17.89 -1.94
N TRP A 180 -0.91 -16.68 -2.45
CA TRP A 180 -2.08 -15.86 -2.14
C TRP A 180 -3.34 -16.38 -2.83
N LEU A 181 -3.42 -16.25 -4.12
CA LEU A 181 -4.57 -16.67 -4.94
C LEU A 181 -4.06 -17.44 -6.16
N VAL A 182 -3.78 -18.73 -6.00
CA VAL A 182 -3.58 -19.62 -7.16
C VAL A 182 -4.76 -20.58 -7.23
N LEU A 183 -5.60 -20.38 -8.24
CA LEU A 183 -6.63 -21.34 -8.59
C LEU A 183 -5.95 -22.53 -9.29
N THR A 184 -5.80 -23.64 -8.59
CA THR A 184 -5.30 -24.92 -9.13
C THR A 184 -6.44 -25.82 -9.52
#